data_446fe544ecac43d21caa57003e1cbd6a
#
_entry.id   446fe544ecac43d21caa57003e1cbd6a
#
_cell.length_a   1.000
_cell.length_b   1.000
_cell.length_c   1.000
_cell.angle_alpha   90.00
_cell.angle_beta   90.00
_cell.angle_gamma   90.00
#
_symmetry.space_group_name_H-M   'P 1'
#
loop_
_entity.id
_entity.type
_entity.pdbx_description
1 polymer ?
#
loop_
_entity_poly.entity_id
_entity_poly.type
_entity_poly.pdbx_seq_one_letter_code
_entity_poly.pdbx_strand_id
1 'polypeptide(L)'
;FVIVGYGNLGRGVELSISNNPDMCLVAVFSRSDPKSVTTINTPVFSLENILDFKEKIDVLILCGGSKDDLPIQGPKFAEHFHIVDSYDNHAEIPAYFASVDKACQKNKKIGMISVGWDPGMFSINRIYGEALLPDGDTYTFWGKGLSQGHSDAIRRVEGVKNGVQYTIPSN
;
A
#
# COMPACT_ATOMS: atom_id res chain seq x y z
N PHE A 1 -1.17 6.23 -14.20
CA PHE A 1 -1.36 5.52 -12.92
C PHE A 1 -2.83 5.37 -12.58
N VAL A 2 -3.14 4.34 -11.80
CA VAL A 2 -4.47 4.11 -11.23
C VAL A 2 -4.32 3.66 -9.77
N ILE A 3 -5.24 4.07 -8.91
CA ILE A 3 -5.29 3.66 -7.50
C ILE A 3 -6.39 2.63 -7.30
N VAL A 4 -6.10 1.54 -6.60
CA VAL A 4 -7.08 0.57 -6.11
C VAL A 4 -7.21 0.67 -4.59
N GLY A 5 -8.39 1.08 -4.13
CA GLY A 5 -8.65 1.37 -2.73
C GLY A 5 -8.36 2.83 -2.35
N TYR A 6 -9.33 3.49 -1.72
CA TYR A 6 -9.25 4.91 -1.42
C TYR A 6 -9.47 5.21 0.07
N GLY A 7 -8.60 4.63 0.89
CA GLY A 7 -8.44 4.97 2.30
C GLY A 7 -7.41 6.09 2.48
N ASN A 8 -6.81 6.16 3.67
CA ASN A 8 -5.76 7.17 3.96
C ASN A 8 -4.57 7.04 3.01
N LEU A 9 -4.14 5.81 2.69
CA LEU A 9 -3.05 5.57 1.76
C LEU A 9 -3.41 6.05 0.34
N GLY A 10 -4.58 5.67 -0.17
CA GLY A 10 -5.02 6.08 -1.51
C GLY A 10 -5.13 7.61 -1.66
N ARG A 11 -5.58 8.30 -0.63
CA ARG A 11 -5.61 9.79 -0.59
C ARG A 11 -4.19 10.37 -0.63
N GLY A 12 -3.27 9.79 0.14
CA GLY A 12 -1.87 10.22 0.14
C GLY A 12 -1.22 10.00 -1.23
N VAL A 13 -1.51 8.88 -1.88
CA VAL A 13 -1.01 8.56 -3.23
C VAL A 13 -1.58 9.54 -4.27
N GLU A 14 -2.89 9.85 -4.25
CA GLU A 14 -3.48 10.84 -5.15
C GLU A 14 -2.79 12.19 -4.99
N LEU A 15 -2.61 12.66 -3.76
CA LEU A 15 -1.93 13.93 -3.48
C LEU A 15 -0.47 13.90 -3.98
N SER A 16 0.22 12.78 -3.78
CA SER A 16 1.60 12.61 -4.20
C SER A 16 1.74 12.66 -5.73
N ILE A 17 0.87 11.94 -6.45
CA ILE A 17 0.86 11.95 -7.91
C ILE A 17 0.53 13.35 -8.44
N SER A 18 -0.43 14.04 -7.84
CA SER A 18 -0.81 15.40 -8.28
C SER A 18 0.31 16.44 -8.15
N ASN A 19 1.30 16.18 -7.30
CA ASN A 19 2.48 17.03 -7.13
C ASN A 19 3.66 16.65 -8.04
N ASN A 20 3.52 15.59 -8.84
CA ASN A 20 4.55 15.14 -9.75
C ASN A 20 4.12 15.35 -11.21
N PRO A 21 4.74 16.28 -11.95
CA PRO A 21 4.29 16.67 -13.30
C PRO A 21 4.48 15.59 -14.37
N ASP A 22 5.30 14.57 -14.09
CA ASP A 22 5.56 13.43 -14.96
C ASP A 22 4.61 12.24 -14.69
N MET A 23 3.69 12.39 -13.72
CA MET A 23 2.71 11.37 -13.36
C MET A 23 1.30 11.83 -13.68
N CYS A 24 0.47 10.92 -14.19
CA CYS A 24 -0.94 11.15 -14.47
C CYS A 24 -1.80 10.11 -13.75
N LEU A 25 -2.68 10.55 -12.86
CA LEU A 25 -3.68 9.70 -12.23
C LEU A 25 -4.95 9.67 -13.06
N VAL A 26 -5.25 8.53 -13.65
CA VAL A 26 -6.38 8.34 -14.59
C VAL A 26 -7.68 8.08 -13.84
N ALA A 27 -7.62 7.26 -12.78
CA ALA A 27 -8.80 6.82 -12.06
C ALA A 27 -8.47 6.27 -10.66
N VAL A 28 -9.50 6.23 -9.83
CA VAL A 28 -9.54 5.46 -8.59
C VAL A 28 -10.56 4.34 -8.75
N PHE A 29 -10.21 3.13 -8.35
CA PHE A 29 -11.13 2.00 -8.31
C PHE A 29 -11.45 1.61 -6.86
N SER A 30 -12.73 1.39 -6.58
CA SER A 30 -13.22 1.05 -5.25
C SER A 30 -14.16 -0.14 -5.27
N ARG A 31 -14.16 -0.93 -4.20
CA ARG A 31 -15.17 -1.96 -3.94
C ARG A 31 -16.47 -1.36 -3.40
N SER A 32 -16.39 -0.23 -2.75
CA SER A 32 -17.55 0.54 -2.31
C SER A 32 -18.22 1.21 -3.49
N ASP A 33 -19.48 1.61 -3.34
CA ASP A 33 -20.16 2.39 -4.35
C ASP A 33 -19.30 3.61 -4.75
N PRO A 34 -18.96 3.76 -6.03
CA PRO A 34 -18.16 4.90 -6.51
C PRO A 34 -18.70 6.25 -6.07
N LYS A 35 -20.01 6.40 -5.94
CA LYS A 35 -20.68 7.64 -5.50
C LYS A 35 -20.43 7.96 -4.03
N SER A 36 -20.04 6.98 -3.22
CA SER A 36 -19.72 7.15 -1.80
C SER A 36 -18.29 7.56 -1.54
N VAL A 37 -17.43 7.53 -2.57
CA VAL A 37 -16.00 7.83 -2.46
C VAL A 37 -15.72 9.24 -2.96
N THR A 38 -15.22 10.10 -2.09
CA THR A 38 -14.85 11.47 -2.44
C THR A 38 -13.34 11.58 -2.61
N THR A 39 -12.90 11.81 -3.84
CA THR A 39 -11.50 12.06 -4.23
C THR A 39 -11.21 13.57 -4.28
N ILE A 40 -9.96 13.95 -4.53
CA ILE A 40 -9.59 15.36 -4.75
C ILE A 40 -10.16 15.83 -6.09
N ASN A 41 -9.74 15.19 -7.18
CA ASN A 41 -10.22 15.52 -8.54
C ASN A 41 -10.32 14.31 -9.47
N THR A 42 -10.06 13.10 -8.98
CA THR A 42 -9.95 11.91 -9.81
C THR A 42 -11.29 11.18 -9.91
N PRO A 43 -11.71 10.73 -11.09
CA PRO A 43 -12.94 9.95 -11.24
C PRO A 43 -12.82 8.59 -10.53
N VAL A 44 -13.95 8.14 -9.94
CA VAL A 44 -14.04 6.87 -9.22
C VAL A 44 -14.90 5.88 -10.01
N PHE A 45 -14.42 4.65 -10.13
CA PHE A 45 -15.12 3.54 -10.79
C PHE A 45 -15.22 2.32 -9.86
N SER A 46 -16.16 1.43 -10.19
CA SER A 46 -16.23 0.13 -9.54
C SER A 46 -15.01 -0.72 -9.87
N LEU A 47 -14.49 -1.41 -8.86
CA LEU A 47 -13.35 -2.33 -9.05
C LEU A 47 -13.63 -3.42 -10.07
N GLU A 48 -14.88 -3.79 -10.27
CA GLU A 48 -15.29 -4.79 -11.26
C GLU A 48 -14.97 -4.40 -12.69
N ASN A 49 -14.93 -3.10 -12.97
CA ASN A 49 -14.70 -2.57 -14.32
C ASN A 49 -13.20 -2.30 -14.63
N ILE A 50 -12.28 -2.69 -13.74
CA ILE A 50 -10.86 -2.33 -13.89
C ILE A 50 -10.24 -2.87 -15.18
N LEU A 51 -10.67 -4.03 -15.64
CA LEU A 51 -10.15 -4.65 -16.87
C LEU A 51 -10.54 -3.88 -18.13
N ASP A 52 -11.62 -3.11 -18.11
CA ASP A 52 -12.06 -2.27 -19.22
C ASP A 52 -11.09 -1.11 -19.48
N PHE A 53 -10.25 -0.82 -18.49
CA PHE A 53 -9.25 0.25 -18.55
C PHE A 53 -7.83 -0.25 -18.87
N LYS A 54 -7.65 -1.54 -19.19
CA LYS A 54 -6.34 -2.17 -19.32
C LYS A 54 -5.37 -1.41 -20.22
N GLU A 55 -5.84 -0.89 -21.33
CA GLU A 55 -5.01 -0.15 -22.29
C GLU A 55 -4.69 1.29 -21.86
N LYS A 56 -5.30 1.77 -20.76
CA LYS A 56 -5.12 3.12 -20.22
C LYS A 56 -4.28 3.15 -18.95
N ILE A 57 -3.85 1.98 -18.48
CA ILE A 57 -3.17 1.83 -17.19
C ILE A 57 -1.76 1.32 -17.41
N ASP A 58 -0.77 2.16 -17.10
CA ASP A 58 0.63 1.72 -17.08
C ASP A 58 0.92 1.00 -15.75
N VAL A 59 0.56 1.61 -14.63
CA VAL A 59 0.84 1.08 -13.29
C VAL A 59 -0.37 1.19 -12.39
N LEU A 60 -0.65 0.12 -11.69
CA LEU A 60 -1.70 0.00 -10.69
C LEU A 60 -1.10 0.11 -9.28
N ILE A 61 -1.55 1.06 -8.49
CA ILE A 61 -1.12 1.23 -7.10
C ILE A 61 -2.20 0.65 -6.18
N LEU A 62 -1.85 -0.44 -5.50
CA LEU A 62 -2.76 -1.17 -4.62
C LEU A 62 -2.69 -0.60 -3.21
N CYS A 63 -3.75 0.08 -2.78
CA CYS A 63 -3.86 0.73 -1.48
C CYS A 63 -4.82 -0.01 -0.53
N GLY A 64 -5.04 -1.30 -0.78
CA GLY A 64 -5.83 -2.18 0.08
C GLY A 64 -5.12 -2.61 1.35
N GLY A 65 -5.83 -3.24 2.26
CA GLY A 65 -5.26 -3.76 3.51
C GLY A 65 -4.39 -5.00 3.29
N SER A 66 -3.24 -5.06 3.98
CA SER A 66 -2.30 -6.17 3.86
C SER A 66 -2.85 -7.50 4.36
N LYS A 67 -3.83 -7.48 5.25
CA LYS A 67 -4.40 -8.71 5.80
C LYS A 67 -5.35 -9.39 4.83
N ASP A 68 -6.28 -8.63 4.26
CA ASP A 68 -7.43 -9.20 3.58
C ASP A 68 -7.46 -8.90 2.07
N ASP A 69 -6.89 -7.76 1.64
CA ASP A 69 -6.99 -7.29 0.27
C ASP A 69 -5.78 -7.68 -0.58
N LEU A 70 -4.59 -7.27 -0.18
CA LEU A 70 -3.37 -7.41 -0.98
C LEU A 70 -3.00 -8.87 -1.29
N PRO A 71 -3.16 -9.84 -0.37
CA PRO A 71 -2.88 -11.25 -0.68
C PRO A 71 -3.68 -11.81 -1.86
N ILE A 72 -4.86 -11.26 -2.10
CA ILE A 72 -5.74 -11.64 -3.21
C ILE A 72 -5.50 -10.73 -4.41
N GLN A 73 -5.47 -9.42 -4.20
CA GLN A 73 -5.39 -8.43 -5.26
C GLN A 73 -4.03 -8.41 -5.95
N GLY A 74 -2.94 -8.54 -5.20
CA GLY A 74 -1.59 -8.51 -5.74
C GLY A 74 -1.38 -9.52 -6.86
N PRO A 75 -1.46 -10.83 -6.59
CA PRO A 75 -1.29 -11.84 -7.63
C PRO A 75 -2.32 -11.73 -8.76
N LYS A 76 -3.58 -11.44 -8.44
CA LYS A 76 -4.66 -11.31 -9.43
C LYS A 76 -4.41 -10.17 -10.41
N PHE A 77 -4.04 -9.00 -9.91
CA PHE A 77 -3.82 -7.85 -10.78
C PHE A 77 -2.47 -7.89 -11.49
N ALA A 78 -1.46 -8.54 -10.92
CA ALA A 78 -0.18 -8.80 -11.57
C ALA A 78 -0.32 -9.64 -12.86
N GLU A 79 -1.42 -10.35 -13.05
CA GLU A 79 -1.70 -11.04 -14.31
C GLU A 79 -2.00 -10.07 -15.46
N HIS A 80 -2.41 -8.86 -15.16
CA HIS A 80 -2.91 -7.91 -16.17
C HIS A 80 -2.12 -6.59 -16.21
N PHE A 81 -1.56 -6.16 -15.08
CA PHE A 81 -0.98 -4.83 -14.90
C PHE A 81 0.42 -4.90 -14.27
N HIS A 82 1.22 -3.86 -14.48
CA HIS A 82 2.32 -3.56 -13.56
C HIS A 82 1.72 -3.08 -12.25
N ILE A 83 2.21 -3.56 -11.12
CA ILE A 83 1.65 -3.25 -9.80
C ILE A 83 2.68 -2.68 -8.83
N VAL A 84 2.22 -1.82 -7.95
CA VAL A 84 2.94 -1.37 -6.75
C VAL A 84 2.03 -1.52 -5.55
N ASP A 85 2.53 -2.04 -4.43
CA ASP A 85 1.79 -2.15 -3.19
C ASP A 85 2.63 -1.84 -1.95
N SER A 86 1.96 -1.73 -0.81
CA SER A 86 2.57 -1.50 0.50
C SER A 86 2.35 -2.67 1.46
N TYR A 87 2.40 -3.90 0.97
CA TYR A 87 2.20 -5.09 1.80
C TYR A 87 3.17 -5.12 2.98
N ASP A 88 2.67 -5.23 4.21
CA ASP A 88 3.43 -5.06 5.45
C ASP A 88 3.34 -6.22 6.45
N ASN A 89 2.74 -7.35 6.08
CA ASN A 89 2.80 -8.54 6.92
C ASN A 89 4.16 -9.24 6.76
N HIS A 90 5.14 -8.85 7.57
CA HIS A 90 6.53 -9.27 7.47
C HIS A 90 6.72 -10.79 7.40
N ALA A 91 5.95 -11.55 8.17
CA ALA A 91 6.06 -13.02 8.18
C ALA A 91 5.66 -13.66 6.85
N GLU A 92 4.73 -13.04 6.14
CA GLU A 92 4.14 -13.57 4.91
C GLU A 92 4.76 -12.95 3.63
N ILE A 93 5.65 -11.97 3.75
CA ILE A 93 6.28 -11.32 2.57
C ILE A 93 6.93 -12.32 1.62
N PRO A 94 7.70 -13.36 2.08
CA PRO A 94 8.30 -14.31 1.16
C PRO A 94 7.27 -15.10 0.33
N ALA A 95 6.17 -15.54 0.95
CA ALA A 95 5.11 -16.26 0.27
C ALA A 95 4.33 -15.35 -0.68
N TYR A 96 4.03 -14.13 -0.25
CA TYR A 96 3.38 -13.12 -1.07
C TYR A 96 4.24 -12.72 -2.27
N PHE A 97 5.53 -12.48 -2.07
CA PHE A 97 6.49 -12.23 -3.15
C PHE A 97 6.45 -13.33 -4.19
N ALA A 98 6.57 -14.61 -3.77
CA ALA A 98 6.58 -15.74 -4.68
C ALA A 98 5.28 -15.81 -5.52
N SER A 99 4.14 -15.49 -4.94
CA SER A 99 2.85 -15.51 -5.64
C SER A 99 2.74 -14.38 -6.68
N VAL A 100 3.16 -13.17 -6.32
CA VAL A 100 3.17 -12.00 -7.24
C VAL A 100 4.21 -12.20 -8.34
N ASP A 101 5.42 -12.66 -8.00
CA ASP A 101 6.50 -12.92 -8.95
C ASP A 101 6.07 -13.94 -10.02
N LYS A 102 5.46 -15.05 -9.61
CA LYS A 102 4.92 -16.05 -10.52
C LYS A 102 3.90 -15.46 -11.51
N ALA A 103 3.00 -14.61 -11.03
CA ALA A 103 2.00 -13.95 -11.87
C ALA A 103 2.66 -12.97 -12.85
N CYS A 104 3.61 -12.16 -12.36
CA CYS A 104 4.36 -11.19 -13.15
C CYS A 104 5.18 -11.88 -14.24
N GLN A 105 5.95 -12.92 -13.92
CA GLN A 105 6.78 -13.64 -14.89
C GLN A 105 5.93 -14.25 -16.02
N LYS A 106 4.84 -14.92 -15.65
CA LYS A 106 3.93 -15.53 -16.62
C LYS A 106 3.36 -14.52 -17.62
N ASN A 107 3.08 -13.31 -17.17
CA ASN A 107 2.36 -12.31 -17.94
C ASN A 107 3.26 -11.13 -18.42
N LYS A 108 4.58 -11.23 -18.23
CA LYS A 108 5.56 -10.19 -18.58
C LYS A 108 5.22 -8.83 -17.95
N LYS A 109 4.85 -8.85 -16.67
CA LYS A 109 4.55 -7.68 -15.85
C LYS A 109 5.66 -7.45 -14.82
N ILE A 110 5.64 -6.29 -14.20
CA ILE A 110 6.53 -5.92 -13.08
C ILE A 110 5.65 -5.73 -11.85
N GLY A 111 6.04 -6.34 -10.75
CA GLY A 111 5.44 -6.12 -9.45
C GLY A 111 6.49 -5.55 -8.49
N MET A 112 6.16 -4.44 -7.84
CA MET A 112 6.95 -3.87 -6.76
C MET A 112 6.11 -3.93 -5.50
N ILE A 113 6.45 -4.84 -4.60
CA ILE A 113 5.71 -5.08 -3.37
C ILE A 113 6.38 -4.43 -2.17
N SER A 114 5.60 -4.25 -1.09
CA SER A 114 6.12 -3.80 0.19
C SER A 114 6.81 -2.41 0.14
N VAL A 115 6.29 -1.52 -0.70
CA VAL A 115 6.79 -0.16 -0.87
C VAL A 115 5.99 0.79 0.03
N GLY A 116 6.21 0.67 1.32
CA GLY A 116 5.58 1.52 2.34
C GLY A 116 6.60 2.27 3.17
N TRP A 117 6.30 2.39 4.45
CA TRP A 117 7.22 2.94 5.43
C TRP A 117 8.13 1.85 6.02
N ASP A 118 7.55 0.80 6.59
CA ASP A 118 8.25 -0.38 7.11
C ASP A 118 7.39 -1.65 6.85
N PRO A 119 7.72 -2.43 5.83
CA PRO A 119 8.88 -2.32 4.93
C PRO A 119 8.76 -1.18 3.92
N GLY A 120 9.90 -0.66 3.50
CA GLY A 120 10.01 0.41 2.50
C GLY A 120 11.06 1.45 2.86
N MET A 121 10.69 2.72 2.94
CA MET A 121 11.62 3.84 3.15
C MET A 121 12.43 3.69 4.46
N PHE A 122 11.80 3.24 5.53
CA PHE A 122 12.49 3.02 6.81
C PHE A 122 13.56 1.92 6.72
N SER A 123 13.28 0.85 5.98
CA SER A 123 14.24 -0.23 5.74
C SER A 123 15.45 0.27 4.93
N ILE A 124 15.21 1.09 3.91
CA ILE A 124 16.27 1.71 3.11
C ILE A 124 17.13 2.63 3.97
N ASN A 125 16.52 3.46 4.81
CA ASN A 125 17.25 4.36 5.71
C ASN A 125 18.15 3.59 6.68
N ARG A 126 17.71 2.42 7.17
CA ARG A 126 18.59 1.56 8.01
C ARG A 126 19.79 1.05 7.23
N ILE A 127 19.60 0.56 6.02
CA ILE A 127 20.69 0.09 5.15
C ILE A 127 21.69 1.20 4.88
N TYR A 128 21.21 2.41 4.57
CA TYR A 128 22.11 3.56 4.40
C TYR A 128 22.84 3.93 5.69
N GLY A 129 22.16 3.91 6.82
CA GLY A 129 22.76 4.16 8.12
C GLY A 129 23.90 3.18 8.42
N GLU A 130 23.70 1.90 8.22
CA GLU A 130 24.70 0.85 8.40
C GLU A 130 25.87 0.97 7.41
N ALA A 131 25.60 1.35 6.16
CA ALA A 131 26.64 1.56 5.16
C ALA A 131 27.54 2.77 5.47
N LEU A 132 26.99 3.85 6.04
CA LEU A 132 27.72 5.08 6.38
C LEU A 132 28.43 4.99 7.74
N LEU A 133 27.85 4.23 8.66
CA LEU A 133 28.32 4.06 10.03
C LEU A 133 28.36 2.56 10.39
N PRO A 134 29.30 1.79 9.83
CA PRO A 134 29.32 0.32 9.95
C PRO A 134 29.49 -0.19 11.40
N ASP A 135 30.08 0.62 12.27
CA ASP A 135 30.25 0.32 13.68
C ASP A 135 29.19 0.99 14.57
N GLY A 136 28.15 1.57 13.96
CA GLY A 136 27.07 2.26 14.65
C GLY A 136 25.88 1.35 14.95
N ASP A 137 25.16 1.67 16.01
CA ASP A 137 23.88 1.03 16.33
C ASP A 137 22.71 1.85 15.80
N THR A 138 21.68 1.16 15.33
CA THR A 138 20.45 1.82 14.89
C THR A 138 19.44 1.90 16.03
N TYR A 139 19.04 3.11 16.37
CA TYR A 139 17.99 3.38 17.36
C TYR A 139 16.74 3.96 16.69
N THR A 140 15.58 3.45 17.04
CA THR A 140 14.31 3.98 16.58
C THR A 140 13.61 4.69 17.70
N PHE A 141 13.37 5.99 17.54
CA PHE A 141 12.60 6.79 18.48
C PHE A 141 11.18 6.96 17.94
N TRP A 142 10.22 6.43 18.68
CA TRP A 142 8.81 6.61 18.37
C TRP A 142 8.30 7.88 19.02
N GLY A 143 7.90 8.83 18.21
CA GLY A 143 7.24 10.03 18.70
C GLY A 143 5.88 9.73 19.33
N LYS A 144 5.40 10.65 20.18
CA LYS A 144 4.03 10.60 20.71
C LYS A 144 3.03 10.65 19.55
N GLY A 145 2.16 9.67 19.46
CA GLY A 145 1.17 9.66 18.39
C GLY A 145 0.27 8.44 18.35
N LEU A 146 -0.72 8.54 17.46
CA LEU A 146 -1.68 7.49 17.19
C LEU A 146 -1.12 6.49 16.17
N SER A 147 -1.09 5.23 16.53
CA SER A 147 -0.82 4.16 15.55
C SER A 147 -2.12 3.72 14.88
N GLN A 148 -2.27 4.00 13.60
CA GLN A 148 -3.49 3.64 12.85
C GLN A 148 -3.60 2.13 12.64
N GLY A 149 -2.53 1.47 12.22
CA GLY A 149 -2.51 0.03 11.99
C GLY A 149 -2.80 -0.78 13.24
N HIS A 150 -2.13 -0.47 14.36
CA HIS A 150 -2.39 -1.15 15.63
C HIS A 150 -3.77 -0.83 16.20
N SER A 151 -4.24 0.41 16.06
CA SER A 151 -5.59 0.78 16.45
C SER A 151 -6.66 0.02 15.66
N ASP A 152 -6.43 -0.18 14.37
CA ASP A 152 -7.30 -0.97 13.53
C ASP A 152 -7.27 -2.46 13.90
N ALA A 153 -6.09 -3.01 14.19
CA ALA A 153 -5.95 -4.38 14.67
C ALA A 153 -6.73 -4.62 15.98
N ILE A 154 -6.69 -3.67 16.91
CA ILE A 154 -7.45 -3.75 18.16
C ILE A 154 -8.96 -3.77 17.89
N ARG A 155 -9.45 -2.92 16.98
CA ARG A 155 -10.88 -2.85 16.62
C ARG A 155 -11.41 -4.11 15.93
N ARG A 156 -10.53 -4.93 15.37
CA ARG A 156 -10.90 -6.20 14.72
C ARG A 156 -11.00 -7.38 15.69
N VAL A 157 -10.65 -7.19 16.95
CA VAL A 157 -10.82 -8.23 17.96
C VAL A 157 -12.32 -8.36 18.27
N GLU A 158 -12.82 -9.59 18.30
CA GLU A 158 -14.22 -9.87 18.62
C GLU A 158 -14.60 -9.32 19.99
N GLY A 159 -15.72 -8.63 20.10
CA GLY A 159 -16.17 -7.96 21.30
C GLY A 159 -15.63 -6.54 21.52
N VAL A 160 -14.68 -6.08 20.72
CA VAL A 160 -14.14 -4.71 20.80
C VAL A 160 -14.93 -3.78 19.88
N LYS A 161 -15.66 -2.84 20.49
CA LYS A 161 -16.43 -1.83 19.75
C LYS A 161 -15.56 -0.68 19.26
N ASN A 162 -14.63 -0.20 20.10
CA ASN A 162 -13.69 0.88 19.78
C ASN A 162 -12.34 0.59 20.40
N GLY A 163 -11.28 0.92 19.68
CA GLY A 163 -9.91 0.75 20.16
C GLY A 163 -8.96 1.75 19.51
N VAL A 164 -8.05 2.27 20.30
CA VAL A 164 -7.02 3.21 19.88
C VAL A 164 -5.72 2.85 20.60
N GLN A 165 -4.63 2.74 19.83
CA GLN A 165 -3.30 2.62 20.40
C GLN A 165 -2.58 3.97 20.27
N TYR A 166 -2.13 4.46 21.41
CA TYR A 166 -1.25 5.63 21.51
C TYR A 166 0.16 5.19 21.87
N THR A 167 1.15 5.68 21.13
CA THR A 167 2.55 5.55 21.51
C THR A 167 2.91 6.72 22.44
N ILE A 168 3.30 6.39 23.67
CA ILE A 168 3.78 7.36 24.67
C ILE A 168 5.21 6.97 24.97
N PRO A 169 6.22 7.74 24.53
CA PRO A 169 7.62 7.47 24.85
C PRO A 169 7.81 7.51 26.37
N SER A 170 8.46 6.49 26.93
CA SER A 170 8.95 6.51 28.30
C SER A 170 10.37 7.07 28.31
N ASN A 171 10.66 7.96 29.26
CA ASN A 171 12.01 8.43 29.54
C ASN A 171 12.84 7.33 30.20
#